data_f10f4c032f05196fbbbd804e12b5c958
#
_entry.id   f10f4c032f05196fbbbd804e12b5c958
#
_cell.length_a   1.000
_cell.length_b   1.000
_cell.length_c   1.000
_cell.angle_alpha   90.00
_cell.angle_beta   90.00
_cell.angle_gamma   90.00
#
_symmetry.space_group_name_H-M   'P 1'
#
loop_
_entity.id
_entity.type
_entity.pdbx_description
1 polymer ?
#
loop_
_entity_poly.entity_id
_entity_poly.type
_entity_poly.pdbx_seq_one_letter_code
_entity_poly.pdbx_strand_id
1 'polypeptide(L)'
;MKILIYGEGYFFALAPQQKRSLEQLNCVVDLFNWTSYLYTEQGVNLKNRILNRIMMPTIAAKINQDLISSVRNNRYDLILVNNGWHLTAGTIDALKKHAKYVVNWSTDELYNDAFSSFIHTESYSRYDCVFSQRKHLFSFYRSKGIKRLEYLPLFYYPEHHPVATSGNDKNKWGSDIAFMGTWSKEREKMLDVLAGLNVNIWGGHWNKSNKEFKKTFTITNKIAWLEDMARVADSTKIIVDALTKNQNDKINLKNLQVPACGGFLITNRTDIILELFEEDKEIVCYDSYEELRSKCEYYLLHEEERRAIAINAHKKVVDGQNTILDRAKKILDVVNTF
;
A
#
# COMPACT_ATOMS: atom_id res chain seq x y z
N MET A 1 -26.34 -1.11 1.25
CA MET A 1 -25.79 -1.22 2.60
C MET A 1 -25.35 0.15 3.08
N LYS A 2 -25.52 0.45 4.37
CA LYS A 2 -24.95 1.64 5.02
C LYS A 2 -23.65 1.23 5.72
N ILE A 3 -22.53 1.87 5.35
CA ILE A 3 -21.19 1.49 5.77
C ILE A 3 -20.48 2.69 6.41
N LEU A 4 -19.79 2.47 7.54
CA LEU A 4 -18.84 3.42 8.07
C LEU A 4 -17.42 2.90 7.82
N ILE A 5 -16.56 3.73 7.25
CA ILE A 5 -15.12 3.46 7.16
C ILE A 5 -14.40 4.24 8.25
N TYR A 6 -13.60 3.56 9.06
CA TYR A 6 -12.58 4.18 9.91
C TYR A 6 -11.24 4.12 9.19
N GLY A 7 -10.65 5.27 8.86
CA GLY A 7 -9.41 5.29 8.10
C GLY A 7 -8.76 6.66 8.00
N GLU A 8 -7.68 6.72 7.25
CA GLU A 8 -6.97 7.95 6.91
C GLU A 8 -7.76 8.76 5.87
N GLY A 9 -7.86 10.07 6.07
CA GLY A 9 -8.68 10.94 5.22
C GLY A 9 -7.94 11.62 4.07
N TYR A 10 -6.66 11.34 3.84
CA TYR A 10 -5.94 11.93 2.71
C TYR A 10 -6.50 11.43 1.37
N PHE A 11 -6.49 12.29 0.36
CA PHE A 11 -6.99 11.94 -0.98
C PHE A 11 -6.36 10.64 -1.54
N PHE A 12 -5.09 10.42 -1.27
CA PHE A 12 -4.33 9.24 -1.71
C PHE A 12 -4.36 8.05 -0.73
N ALA A 13 -5.05 8.19 0.41
CA ALA A 13 -5.17 7.10 1.38
C ALA A 13 -6.17 6.04 0.91
N LEU A 14 -6.10 4.88 1.56
CA LEU A 14 -6.96 3.73 1.25
C LEU A 14 -8.45 4.05 1.46
N ALA A 15 -8.81 4.71 2.57
CA ALA A 15 -10.22 4.90 2.95
C ALA A 15 -11.04 5.74 1.95
N PRO A 16 -10.56 6.87 1.39
CA PRO A 16 -11.27 7.57 0.33
C PRO A 16 -11.46 6.74 -0.94
N GLN A 17 -10.52 5.88 -1.30
CA GLN A 17 -10.62 5.01 -2.47
C GLN A 17 -11.61 3.86 -2.24
N GLN A 18 -11.62 3.30 -1.03
CA GLN A 18 -12.63 2.32 -0.60
C GLN A 18 -14.04 2.95 -0.63
N LYS A 19 -14.19 4.18 -0.11
CA LYS A 19 -15.45 4.89 -0.14
C LYS A 19 -15.98 5.01 -1.56
N ARG A 20 -15.18 5.49 -2.51
CA ARG A 20 -15.56 5.58 -3.93
C ARG A 20 -15.97 4.23 -4.50
N SER A 21 -15.20 3.18 -4.22
CA SER A 21 -15.49 1.83 -4.72
C SER A 21 -16.78 1.26 -4.14
N LEU A 22 -17.06 1.47 -2.87
CA LEU A 22 -18.30 1.01 -2.23
C LEU A 22 -19.50 1.82 -2.69
N GLU A 23 -19.36 3.13 -2.95
CA GLU A 23 -20.41 3.97 -3.53
C GLU A 23 -20.77 3.53 -4.96
N GLN A 24 -19.77 3.11 -5.78
CA GLN A 24 -20.00 2.48 -7.08
C GLN A 24 -20.81 1.16 -6.97
N LEU A 25 -20.74 0.49 -5.82
CA LEU A 25 -21.53 -0.70 -5.51
C LEU A 25 -22.88 -0.37 -4.84
N ASN A 26 -23.36 0.86 -4.98
CA ASN A 26 -24.62 1.37 -4.42
C ASN A 26 -24.70 1.29 -2.88
N CYS A 27 -23.55 1.41 -2.19
CA CYS A 27 -23.53 1.56 -0.74
C CYS A 27 -23.59 3.05 -0.35
N VAL A 28 -24.20 3.34 0.79
CA VAL A 28 -24.11 4.65 1.47
C VAL A 28 -22.94 4.62 2.41
N VAL A 29 -21.93 5.47 2.21
CA VAL A 29 -20.65 5.34 2.92
C VAL A 29 -20.28 6.61 3.67
N ASP A 30 -20.19 6.50 4.98
CA ASP A 30 -19.64 7.50 5.87
C ASP A 30 -18.14 7.22 6.11
N LEU A 31 -17.33 8.29 6.30
CA LEU A 31 -15.91 8.18 6.61
C LEU A 31 -15.58 8.88 7.92
N PHE A 32 -15.04 8.14 8.88
CA PHE A 32 -14.41 8.69 10.08
C PHE A 32 -12.91 8.84 9.84
N ASN A 33 -12.48 10.08 9.62
CA ASN A 33 -11.09 10.43 9.37
C ASN A 33 -10.34 10.65 10.70
N TRP A 34 -9.58 9.64 11.16
CA TRP A 34 -8.79 9.78 12.38
C TRP A 34 -7.54 10.65 12.21
N THR A 35 -7.06 10.88 10.98
CA THR A 35 -5.84 11.68 10.75
C THR A 35 -6.03 13.16 11.04
N SER A 36 -7.28 13.64 11.03
CA SER A 36 -7.61 15.02 11.43
C SER A 36 -7.22 15.38 12.86
N TYR A 37 -7.03 14.37 13.72
CA TYR A 37 -6.56 14.56 15.10
C TYR A 37 -5.05 14.76 15.23
N LEU A 38 -4.29 14.35 14.22
CA LEU A 38 -2.82 14.32 14.24
C LEU A 38 -2.20 15.33 13.26
N TYR A 39 -2.90 15.66 12.19
CA TYR A 39 -2.36 16.41 11.08
C TYR A 39 -3.22 17.66 10.80
N THR A 40 -2.57 18.79 10.62
CA THR A 40 -3.19 19.98 10.05
C THR A 40 -3.05 19.95 8.53
N GLU A 41 -3.82 20.75 7.81
CA GLU A 41 -3.73 20.90 6.35
C GLU A 41 -2.32 21.29 5.86
N GLN A 42 -1.52 21.94 6.73
CA GLN A 42 -0.14 22.35 6.46
C GLN A 42 0.91 21.26 6.73
N GLY A 43 0.48 20.04 7.11
CA GLY A 43 1.37 18.94 7.46
C GLY A 43 1.89 18.99 8.90
N VAL A 44 2.81 18.09 9.23
CA VAL A 44 3.34 17.94 10.61
C VAL A 44 4.77 18.46 10.66
N ASN A 45 5.00 19.56 11.33
CA ASN A 45 6.34 20.00 11.66
C ASN A 45 6.95 19.14 12.79
N LEU A 46 8.27 19.23 13.01
CA LEU A 46 8.98 18.42 14.00
C LEU A 46 8.41 18.58 15.42
N LYS A 47 8.04 19.81 15.81
CA LYS A 47 7.44 20.11 17.11
C LYS A 47 6.10 19.38 17.30
N ASN A 48 5.24 19.41 16.29
CA ASN A 48 3.95 18.72 16.33
C ASN A 48 4.13 17.20 16.35
N ARG A 49 5.13 16.65 15.68
CA ARG A 49 5.45 15.20 15.75
C ARG A 49 5.83 14.77 17.15
N ILE A 50 6.66 15.55 17.85
CA ILE A 50 7.06 15.27 19.24
C ILE A 50 5.85 15.37 20.18
N LEU A 51 5.06 16.46 20.06
CA LEU A 51 3.86 16.66 20.86
C LEU A 51 2.85 15.54 20.64
N ASN A 52 2.56 15.16 19.39
CA ASN A 52 1.65 14.05 19.08
C ASN A 52 2.12 12.74 19.70
N ARG A 53 3.43 12.48 19.74
CA ARG A 53 3.98 11.27 20.36
C ARG A 53 3.76 11.25 21.88
N ILE A 54 3.96 12.38 22.55
CA ILE A 54 3.75 12.50 23.99
C ILE A 54 2.25 12.45 24.33
N MET A 55 1.41 13.11 23.54
CA MET A 55 -0.04 13.19 23.75
C MET A 55 -0.82 12.02 23.15
N MET A 56 -0.15 11.05 22.56
CA MET A 56 -0.81 9.94 21.85
C MET A 56 -1.88 9.23 22.69
N PRO A 57 -1.69 8.92 23.96
CA PRO A 57 -2.75 8.30 24.78
C PRO A 57 -4.03 9.16 24.86
N THR A 58 -3.86 10.47 25.04
CA THR A 58 -4.98 11.44 25.10
C THR A 58 -5.67 11.57 23.75
N ILE A 59 -4.89 11.65 22.66
CA ILE A 59 -5.41 11.71 21.30
C ILE A 59 -6.18 10.43 20.97
N ALA A 60 -5.62 9.26 21.28
CA ALA A 60 -6.27 7.98 21.08
C ALA A 60 -7.59 7.90 21.88
N ALA A 61 -7.61 8.34 23.14
CA ALA A 61 -8.83 8.38 23.96
C ALA A 61 -9.90 9.26 23.30
N LYS A 62 -9.51 10.44 22.79
CA LYS A 62 -10.43 11.34 22.09
C LYS A 62 -10.96 10.72 20.79
N ILE A 63 -10.11 10.11 19.97
CA ILE A 63 -10.51 9.39 18.75
C ILE A 63 -11.57 8.33 19.08
N ASN A 64 -11.33 7.51 20.11
CA ASN A 64 -12.27 6.46 20.52
C ASN A 64 -13.61 7.04 20.98
N GLN A 65 -13.58 8.08 21.80
CA GLN A 65 -14.80 8.75 22.31
C GLN A 65 -15.61 9.37 21.15
N ASP A 66 -14.96 10.10 20.26
CA ASP A 66 -15.62 10.78 19.13
C ASP A 66 -16.17 9.76 18.13
N LEU A 67 -15.43 8.67 17.85
CA LEU A 67 -15.91 7.58 17.00
C LEU A 67 -17.18 6.93 17.58
N ILE A 68 -17.18 6.58 18.87
CA ILE A 68 -18.36 6.01 19.53
C ILE A 68 -19.52 7.01 19.48
N SER A 69 -19.25 8.29 19.69
CA SER A 69 -20.27 9.34 19.65
C SER A 69 -20.87 9.51 18.26
N SER A 70 -20.06 9.42 17.22
CA SER A 70 -20.51 9.57 15.82
C SER A 70 -21.47 8.47 15.35
N VAL A 71 -21.42 7.29 15.97
CA VAL A 71 -22.29 6.16 15.60
C VAL A 71 -23.56 6.06 16.45
N ARG A 72 -23.68 6.80 17.55
CA ARG A 72 -24.80 6.66 18.51
C ARG A 72 -26.19 6.75 17.90
N ASN A 73 -26.37 7.67 16.94
CA ASN A 73 -27.66 7.92 16.31
C ASN A 73 -27.79 7.23 14.94
N ASN A 74 -26.88 6.32 14.63
CA ASN A 74 -26.85 5.62 13.37
C ASN A 74 -26.86 4.11 13.58
N ARG A 75 -27.37 3.40 12.57
CA ARG A 75 -27.20 1.96 12.45
C ARG A 75 -26.49 1.68 11.13
N TYR A 76 -25.44 0.90 11.21
CA TYR A 76 -24.65 0.50 10.04
C TYR A 76 -24.85 -0.99 9.76
N ASP A 77 -24.84 -1.37 8.49
CA ASP A 77 -24.73 -2.78 8.11
C ASP A 77 -23.32 -3.28 8.36
N LEU A 78 -22.32 -2.40 8.13
CA LEU A 78 -20.91 -2.71 8.25
C LEU A 78 -20.12 -1.50 8.78
N ILE A 79 -19.23 -1.75 9.73
CA ILE A 79 -18.12 -0.83 10.03
C ILE A 79 -16.84 -1.48 9.56
N LEU A 80 -16.18 -0.86 8.57
CA LEU A 80 -14.92 -1.28 7.99
C LEU A 80 -13.78 -0.45 8.60
N VAL A 81 -12.90 -1.10 9.34
CA VAL A 81 -11.78 -0.46 10.04
C VAL A 81 -10.48 -0.75 9.33
N ASN A 82 -9.81 0.28 8.81
CA ASN A 82 -8.49 0.16 8.20
C ASN A 82 -7.41 0.14 9.28
N ASN A 83 -6.62 -0.93 9.34
CA ASN A 83 -5.58 -1.21 10.32
C ASN A 83 -6.03 -1.16 11.79
N GLY A 84 -6.92 -0.25 12.17
CA GLY A 84 -7.44 -0.13 13.55
C GLY A 84 -6.51 0.62 14.50
N TRP A 85 -5.57 1.41 13.97
CA TRP A 85 -4.67 2.20 14.80
C TRP A 85 -5.47 3.09 15.76
N HIS A 86 -5.00 3.14 17.00
CA HIS A 86 -5.58 3.89 18.13
C HIS A 86 -6.89 3.33 18.70
N LEU A 87 -7.50 2.30 18.12
CA LEU A 87 -8.74 1.73 18.63
C LEU A 87 -8.51 0.71 19.73
N THR A 88 -9.29 0.82 20.81
CA THR A 88 -9.27 -0.14 21.92
C THR A 88 -10.24 -1.30 21.69
N ALA A 89 -10.02 -2.42 22.39
CA ALA A 89 -10.97 -3.54 22.40
C ALA A 89 -12.39 -3.10 22.84
N GLY A 90 -12.47 -2.25 23.87
CA GLY A 90 -13.74 -1.70 24.33
C GLY A 90 -14.45 -0.82 23.30
N THR A 91 -13.69 -0.12 22.46
CA THR A 91 -14.27 0.65 21.35
C THR A 91 -14.88 -0.27 20.30
N ILE A 92 -14.20 -1.36 19.92
CA ILE A 92 -14.77 -2.33 18.97
C ILE A 92 -16.06 -2.94 19.54
N ASP A 93 -16.07 -3.32 20.82
CA ASP A 93 -17.27 -3.85 21.49
C ASP A 93 -18.42 -2.81 21.53
N ALA A 94 -18.10 -1.52 21.68
CA ALA A 94 -19.09 -0.45 21.60
C ALA A 94 -19.64 -0.26 20.18
N LEU A 95 -18.78 -0.31 19.15
CA LEU A 95 -19.18 -0.19 17.74
C LEU A 95 -20.13 -1.32 17.32
N LYS A 96 -19.95 -2.54 17.83
CA LYS A 96 -20.85 -3.70 17.59
C LYS A 96 -22.29 -3.47 18.04
N LYS A 97 -22.54 -2.56 18.96
CA LYS A 97 -23.90 -2.18 19.36
C LYS A 97 -24.61 -1.33 18.30
N HIS A 98 -23.87 -0.76 17.36
CA HIS A 98 -24.34 0.17 16.34
C HIS A 98 -24.16 -0.33 14.90
N ALA A 99 -23.57 -1.52 14.72
CA ALA A 99 -23.39 -2.14 13.42
C ALA A 99 -23.76 -3.63 13.47
N LYS A 100 -24.19 -4.17 12.32
CA LYS A 100 -24.42 -5.61 12.18
C LYS A 100 -23.07 -6.35 12.24
N TYR A 101 -22.05 -5.81 11.58
CA TYR A 101 -20.70 -6.36 11.56
C TYR A 101 -19.64 -5.27 11.71
N VAL A 102 -18.56 -5.57 12.43
CA VAL A 102 -17.37 -4.72 12.55
C VAL A 102 -16.16 -5.53 12.11
N VAL A 103 -15.58 -5.18 10.95
CA VAL A 103 -14.48 -5.91 10.35
C VAL A 103 -13.22 -5.04 10.24
N ASN A 104 -12.06 -5.68 10.22
CA ASN A 104 -10.79 -5.00 10.02
C ASN A 104 -10.21 -5.35 8.64
N TRP A 105 -9.71 -4.36 7.91
CA TRP A 105 -8.83 -4.57 6.77
C TRP A 105 -7.42 -4.10 7.12
N SER A 106 -6.54 -5.05 7.36
CA SER A 106 -5.14 -4.76 7.64
C SER A 106 -4.29 -4.82 6.39
N THR A 107 -3.76 -3.66 6.01
CA THR A 107 -2.74 -3.52 4.97
C THR A 107 -1.32 -3.65 5.51
N ASP A 108 -1.15 -3.43 6.82
CA ASP A 108 0.11 -3.59 7.54
C ASP A 108 0.16 -4.92 8.31
N GLU A 109 1.33 -5.31 8.79
CA GLU A 109 1.45 -6.43 9.70
C GLU A 109 0.83 -6.06 11.06
N LEU A 110 -0.14 -6.85 11.52
CA LEU A 110 -0.98 -6.55 12.69
C LEU A 110 -0.17 -6.41 13.99
N TYR A 111 0.92 -7.16 14.13
CA TYR A 111 1.72 -7.25 15.35
C TYR A 111 3.15 -6.75 15.15
N ASN A 112 3.38 -5.90 14.14
CA ASN A 112 4.69 -5.32 13.91
C ASN A 112 4.98 -4.24 14.95
N ASP A 113 6.02 -4.43 15.77
CA ASP A 113 6.40 -3.55 16.88
C ASP A 113 6.71 -2.10 16.43
N ALA A 114 7.09 -1.90 15.17
CA ALA A 114 7.35 -0.56 14.64
C ALA A 114 6.08 0.29 14.48
N PHE A 115 4.92 -0.34 14.31
CA PHE A 115 3.64 0.30 14.05
C PHE A 115 2.56 -0.05 15.08
N SER A 116 2.75 -1.13 15.85
CA SER A 116 1.78 -1.61 16.81
C SER A 116 1.98 -0.94 18.18
N SER A 117 0.86 -0.62 18.83
CA SER A 117 0.81 -0.36 20.26
C SER A 117 0.00 -1.47 20.93
N PHE A 118 0.31 -1.77 22.18
CA PHE A 118 -0.46 -2.72 22.99
C PHE A 118 -1.97 -2.45 22.94
N ILE A 119 -2.36 -1.18 22.93
CA ILE A 119 -3.76 -0.73 22.93
C ILE A 119 -4.53 -1.28 21.72
N HIS A 120 -4.00 -1.19 20.50
CA HIS A 120 -4.76 -1.64 19.33
C HIS A 120 -4.55 -3.12 18.99
N THR A 121 -3.44 -3.73 19.41
CA THR A 121 -3.23 -5.17 19.15
C THR A 121 -4.25 -6.05 19.90
N GLU A 122 -4.71 -5.63 21.08
CA GLU A 122 -5.78 -6.31 21.80
C GLU A 122 -7.14 -6.23 21.09
N SER A 123 -7.35 -5.21 20.26
CA SER A 123 -8.61 -5.03 19.53
C SER A 123 -8.82 -6.07 18.42
N TYR A 124 -7.76 -6.65 17.86
CA TYR A 124 -7.87 -7.54 16.71
C TYR A 124 -8.71 -8.80 16.95
N SER A 125 -8.71 -9.34 18.17
CA SER A 125 -9.54 -10.48 18.54
C SER A 125 -11.04 -10.14 18.67
N ARG A 126 -11.39 -8.86 18.65
CA ARG A 126 -12.77 -8.38 18.81
C ARG A 126 -13.51 -8.18 17.48
N TYR A 127 -12.81 -8.08 16.37
CA TYR A 127 -13.45 -7.95 15.06
C TYR A 127 -14.20 -9.24 14.67
N ASP A 128 -15.30 -9.09 13.93
CA ASP A 128 -16.04 -10.21 13.37
C ASP A 128 -15.25 -10.93 12.28
N CYS A 129 -14.42 -10.19 11.56
CA CYS A 129 -13.47 -10.71 10.59
C CYS A 129 -12.27 -9.77 10.45
N VAL A 130 -11.09 -10.34 10.22
CA VAL A 130 -9.90 -9.59 9.83
C VAL A 130 -9.49 -10.01 8.43
N PHE A 131 -9.45 -9.05 7.51
CA PHE A 131 -8.93 -9.21 6.15
C PHE A 131 -7.45 -8.87 6.13
N SER A 132 -6.62 -9.74 5.56
CA SER A 132 -5.18 -9.48 5.41
C SER A 132 -4.62 -10.12 4.15
N GLN A 133 -3.65 -9.44 3.54
CA GLN A 133 -2.88 -9.96 2.42
C GLN A 133 -1.77 -10.93 2.85
N ARG A 134 -1.46 -11.02 4.15
CA ARG A 134 -0.35 -11.82 4.70
C ARG A 134 -0.83 -13.21 5.11
N LYS A 135 -1.25 -14.01 4.12
CA LYS A 135 -1.77 -15.37 4.35
C LYS A 135 -0.77 -16.25 5.12
N HIS A 136 0.52 -16.06 4.91
CA HIS A 136 1.60 -16.77 5.61
C HIS A 136 1.63 -16.51 7.12
N LEU A 137 1.02 -15.42 7.61
CA LEU A 137 0.92 -15.09 9.04
C LEU A 137 -0.40 -15.54 9.69
N PHE A 138 -1.31 -16.18 8.97
CA PHE A 138 -2.63 -16.53 9.49
C PHE A 138 -2.58 -17.47 10.70
N SER A 139 -1.66 -18.43 10.72
CA SER A 139 -1.48 -19.31 11.89
C SER A 139 -1.07 -18.52 13.13
N PHE A 140 -0.14 -17.58 12.96
CA PHE A 140 0.27 -16.67 14.03
C PHE A 140 -0.89 -15.78 14.49
N TYR A 141 -1.66 -15.20 13.57
CA TYR A 141 -2.81 -14.37 13.93
C TYR A 141 -3.90 -15.14 14.68
N ARG A 142 -4.16 -16.39 14.30
CA ARG A 142 -5.07 -17.27 15.06
C ARG A 142 -4.59 -17.54 16.48
N SER A 143 -3.28 -17.76 16.68
CA SER A 143 -2.71 -17.94 18.02
C SER A 143 -2.88 -16.70 18.93
N LYS A 144 -3.11 -15.52 18.33
CA LYS A 144 -3.43 -14.26 19.03
C LYS A 144 -4.93 -14.05 19.26
N GLY A 145 -5.76 -15.08 18.98
CA GLY A 145 -7.19 -15.04 19.27
C GLY A 145 -8.08 -14.46 18.17
N ILE A 146 -7.54 -14.19 16.98
CA ILE A 146 -8.36 -13.77 15.83
C ILE A 146 -9.13 -14.98 15.31
N LYS A 147 -10.46 -14.93 15.40
CA LYS A 147 -11.32 -16.09 15.12
C LYS A 147 -11.55 -16.29 13.62
N ARG A 148 -11.79 -15.21 12.88
CA ARG A 148 -12.04 -15.26 11.43
C ARG A 148 -11.02 -14.40 10.69
N LEU A 149 -10.28 -15.06 9.80
CA LEU A 149 -9.27 -14.47 8.94
C LEU A 149 -9.62 -14.77 7.49
N GLU A 150 -9.69 -13.74 6.68
CA GLU A 150 -9.95 -13.84 5.26
C GLU A 150 -8.79 -13.27 4.45
N TYR A 151 -8.37 -14.02 3.45
CA TYR A 151 -7.33 -13.56 2.54
C TYR A 151 -7.89 -12.50 1.60
N LEU A 152 -7.35 -11.30 1.68
CA LEU A 152 -7.65 -10.21 0.76
C LEU A 152 -6.36 -9.83 0.02
N PRO A 153 -6.23 -10.19 -1.26
CA PRO A 153 -5.03 -9.88 -2.03
C PRO A 153 -4.75 -8.38 -2.15
N LEU A 154 -3.53 -8.04 -2.51
CA LEU A 154 -3.17 -6.69 -2.92
C LEU A 154 -4.02 -6.22 -4.12
N PHE A 155 -3.95 -4.94 -4.41
CA PHE A 155 -4.78 -4.30 -5.43
C PHE A 155 -4.04 -3.17 -6.12
N TYR A 156 -4.59 -2.71 -7.24
CA TYR A 156 -4.24 -1.45 -7.84
C TYR A 156 -5.48 -0.53 -7.96
N TYR A 157 -5.25 0.76 -8.15
CA TYR A 157 -6.33 1.72 -8.37
C TYR A 157 -6.64 1.85 -9.87
N PRO A 158 -7.88 2.21 -10.26
CA PRO A 158 -8.23 2.40 -11.66
C PRO A 158 -7.36 3.41 -12.41
N GLU A 159 -6.80 4.37 -11.69
CA GLU A 159 -5.86 5.38 -12.23
C GLU A 159 -4.49 4.78 -12.60
N HIS A 160 -4.17 3.55 -12.16
CA HIS A 160 -3.02 2.79 -12.64
C HIS A 160 -3.37 2.07 -13.93
N HIS A 161 -3.27 2.77 -15.04
CA HIS A 161 -3.48 2.26 -16.39
C HIS A 161 -2.40 2.83 -17.32
N PRO A 162 -2.14 2.22 -18.47
CA PRO A 162 -1.17 2.74 -19.43
C PRO A 162 -1.57 4.14 -19.91
N VAL A 163 -0.59 5.02 -19.95
CA VAL A 163 -0.74 6.38 -20.49
C VAL A 163 0.28 6.60 -21.60
N ALA A 164 -0.02 7.50 -22.53
CA ALA A 164 0.93 7.94 -23.54
C ALA A 164 1.52 9.29 -23.11
N THR A 165 2.75 9.27 -22.63
CA THR A 165 3.49 10.48 -22.28
C THR A 165 4.28 10.98 -23.50
N SER A 166 4.19 12.26 -23.85
CA SER A 166 4.82 12.80 -25.04
C SER A 166 5.56 14.11 -24.78
N GLY A 167 6.45 14.48 -25.71
CA GLY A 167 7.14 15.77 -25.71
C GLY A 167 7.94 16.04 -24.42
N ASN A 168 7.84 17.27 -23.92
CA ASN A 168 8.58 17.71 -22.73
C ASN A 168 8.20 16.93 -21.46
N ASP A 169 7.00 16.39 -21.38
CA ASP A 169 6.58 15.57 -20.24
C ASP A 169 7.37 14.26 -20.18
N LYS A 170 7.70 13.63 -21.31
CA LYS A 170 8.54 12.43 -21.35
C LYS A 170 9.94 12.69 -20.79
N ASN A 171 10.51 13.86 -21.04
CA ASN A 171 11.80 14.27 -20.48
C ASN A 171 11.71 14.49 -18.96
N LYS A 172 10.57 14.95 -18.46
CA LYS A 172 10.34 15.19 -17.02
C LYS A 172 10.18 13.90 -16.22
N TRP A 173 9.52 12.89 -16.78
CA TRP A 173 9.16 11.65 -16.09
C TRP A 173 10.13 10.51 -16.38
N GLY A 174 10.86 10.56 -17.48
CA GLY A 174 11.66 9.46 -18.03
C GLY A 174 13.05 9.31 -17.44
N SER A 175 13.53 8.07 -17.50
CA SER A 175 14.90 7.64 -17.23
C SER A 175 15.11 6.26 -17.84
N ASP A 176 16.34 5.73 -17.81
CA ASP A 176 16.53 4.33 -18.15
C ASP A 176 15.97 3.42 -17.07
N ILE A 177 16.21 3.78 -15.81
CA ILE A 177 15.74 3.05 -14.64
C ILE A 177 15.04 4.01 -13.68
N ALA A 178 13.89 3.61 -13.11
CA ALA A 178 13.26 4.36 -12.04
C ALA A 178 13.09 3.50 -10.79
N PHE A 179 13.18 4.15 -9.64
CA PHE A 179 12.74 3.60 -8.37
C PHE A 179 11.65 4.51 -7.78
N MET A 180 10.56 3.92 -7.30
CA MET A 180 9.47 4.64 -6.66
C MET A 180 9.29 4.15 -5.22
N GLY A 181 9.68 4.98 -4.25
CA GLY A 181 9.54 4.62 -2.84
C GLY A 181 10.22 5.58 -1.87
N THR A 182 9.80 5.53 -0.62
CA THR A 182 10.40 6.32 0.47
C THR A 182 11.79 5.81 0.79
N TRP A 183 12.70 6.71 1.17
CA TRP A 183 14.06 6.37 1.57
C TRP A 183 14.10 5.37 2.74
N SER A 184 14.98 4.40 2.64
CA SER A 184 15.52 3.61 3.75
C SER A 184 16.98 3.28 3.45
N LYS A 185 17.74 2.97 4.49
CA LYS A 185 19.15 2.58 4.33
C LYS A 185 19.33 1.32 3.46
N GLU A 186 18.38 0.40 3.49
CA GLU A 186 18.40 -0.80 2.67
C GLU A 186 18.16 -0.49 1.19
N ARG A 187 17.20 0.41 0.90
CA ARG A 187 16.92 0.88 -0.46
C ARG A 187 18.07 1.69 -1.05
N GLU A 188 18.73 2.50 -0.22
CA GLU A 188 19.95 3.20 -0.61
C GLU A 188 21.04 2.21 -1.04
N LYS A 189 21.33 1.17 -0.23
CA LYS A 189 22.28 0.11 -0.58
C LYS A 189 21.91 -0.66 -1.84
N MET A 190 20.62 -0.96 -2.03
CA MET A 190 20.14 -1.63 -3.24
C MET A 190 20.38 -0.75 -4.48
N LEU A 191 20.12 0.55 -4.39
CA LEU A 191 20.28 1.45 -5.52
C LEU A 191 21.74 1.79 -5.80
N ASP A 192 22.63 1.74 -4.79
CA ASP A 192 24.07 2.00 -4.97
C ASP A 192 24.71 1.08 -6.02
N VAL A 193 24.22 -0.16 -6.16
CA VAL A 193 24.77 -1.07 -7.18
C VAL A 193 24.44 -0.64 -8.62
N LEU A 194 23.48 0.26 -8.80
CA LEU A 194 23.09 0.81 -10.09
C LEU A 194 23.88 2.09 -10.45
N ALA A 195 24.90 2.43 -9.67
CA ALA A 195 25.76 3.58 -9.96
C ALA A 195 26.37 3.48 -11.36
N GLY A 196 26.38 4.61 -12.08
CA GLY A 196 26.81 4.68 -13.48
C GLY A 196 25.70 4.41 -14.52
N LEU A 197 24.52 3.95 -14.10
CA LEU A 197 23.33 3.88 -14.94
C LEU A 197 22.47 5.14 -14.73
N ASN A 198 21.64 5.47 -15.74
CA ASN A 198 20.71 6.61 -15.65
C ASN A 198 19.48 6.24 -14.81
N VAL A 199 19.54 6.53 -13.51
CA VAL A 199 18.50 6.19 -12.53
C VAL A 199 17.82 7.44 -11.98
N ASN A 200 16.49 7.47 -12.02
CA ASN A 200 15.68 8.49 -11.34
C ASN A 200 14.92 7.89 -10.15
N ILE A 201 15.03 8.55 -8.99
CA ILE A 201 14.46 8.11 -7.74
C ILE A 201 13.30 9.02 -7.34
N TRP A 202 12.10 8.45 -7.22
CA TRP A 202 10.87 9.12 -6.84
C TRP A 202 10.46 8.73 -5.42
N GLY A 203 10.26 9.70 -4.55
CA GLY A 203 9.76 9.42 -3.19
C GLY A 203 10.24 10.40 -2.13
N GLY A 204 9.72 10.23 -0.92
CA GLY A 204 10.04 11.08 0.21
C GLY A 204 11.31 10.65 0.97
N HIS A 205 11.84 11.59 1.76
CA HIS A 205 12.93 11.38 2.71
C HIS A 205 14.30 11.04 2.14
N TRP A 206 14.53 11.11 0.84
CA TRP A 206 15.85 10.90 0.21
C TRP A 206 16.88 11.98 0.55
N ASN A 207 16.46 13.06 1.18
CA ASN A 207 17.36 14.03 1.81
C ASN A 207 18.22 13.41 2.94
N LYS A 208 17.84 12.22 3.46
CA LYS A 208 18.60 11.46 4.47
C LYS A 208 19.71 10.60 3.89
N SER A 209 19.75 10.38 2.58
CA SER A 209 20.82 9.63 1.93
C SER A 209 22.18 10.35 2.07
N ASN A 210 23.25 9.61 1.93
CA ASN A 210 24.59 10.18 2.02
C ASN A 210 24.90 11.14 0.85
N LYS A 211 25.98 11.93 0.98
CA LYS A 211 26.32 12.97 -0.01
C LYS A 211 26.71 12.40 -1.37
N GLU A 212 27.42 11.28 -1.41
CA GLU A 212 27.89 10.65 -2.65
C GLU A 212 26.70 10.07 -3.42
N PHE A 213 25.78 9.39 -2.73
CA PHE A 213 24.53 8.91 -3.32
C PHE A 213 23.74 10.03 -4.01
N LYS A 214 23.63 11.20 -3.37
CA LYS A 214 22.95 12.38 -3.94
C LYS A 214 23.62 12.97 -5.18
N LYS A 215 24.93 12.77 -5.34
CA LYS A 215 25.67 13.18 -6.53
C LYS A 215 25.52 12.16 -7.67
N THR A 216 25.36 10.89 -7.32
CA THR A 216 25.32 9.78 -8.26
C THR A 216 23.95 9.65 -8.95
N PHE A 217 22.85 9.93 -8.21
CA PHE A 217 21.51 9.67 -8.71
C PHE A 217 20.65 10.93 -8.83
N THR A 218 19.78 10.93 -9.83
CA THR A 218 18.71 11.94 -9.92
C THR A 218 17.63 11.63 -8.88
N ILE A 219 17.41 12.56 -7.93
CA ILE A 219 16.44 12.39 -6.86
C ILE A 219 15.31 13.39 -7.01
N THR A 220 14.14 12.89 -7.32
CA THR A 220 12.89 13.65 -7.34
C THR A 220 12.19 13.44 -6.00
N ASN A 221 12.28 14.44 -5.10
CA ASN A 221 11.64 14.38 -3.77
C ASN A 221 10.11 14.51 -3.84
N LYS A 222 9.49 13.94 -4.85
CA LYS A 222 8.05 13.89 -5.10
C LYS A 222 7.62 12.43 -5.16
N ILE A 223 6.51 12.11 -4.53
CA ILE A 223 5.91 10.78 -4.63
C ILE A 223 5.21 10.69 -5.99
N ALA A 224 5.63 9.74 -6.82
CA ALA A 224 4.89 9.37 -8.02
C ALA A 224 3.70 8.50 -7.57
N TRP A 225 2.48 9.03 -7.69
CA TRP A 225 1.26 8.39 -7.21
C TRP A 225 0.17 8.43 -8.29
N LEU A 226 -0.64 7.38 -8.38
CA LEU A 226 -1.71 7.23 -9.37
C LEU A 226 -1.22 7.51 -10.80
N GLU A 227 -1.77 8.51 -11.48
CA GLU A 227 -1.37 8.89 -12.84
C GLU A 227 0.10 9.28 -12.97
N ASP A 228 0.71 9.87 -11.93
CA ASP A 228 2.14 10.18 -11.96
C ASP A 228 2.98 8.89 -12.05
N MET A 229 2.55 7.81 -11.38
CA MET A 229 3.18 6.48 -11.52
C MET A 229 3.04 5.95 -12.94
N ALA A 230 1.86 6.12 -13.57
CA ALA A 230 1.64 5.71 -14.95
C ALA A 230 2.55 6.48 -15.92
N ARG A 231 2.74 7.81 -15.70
CA ARG A 231 3.67 8.63 -16.51
C ARG A 231 5.13 8.17 -16.33
N VAL A 232 5.54 7.85 -15.10
CA VAL A 232 6.88 7.28 -14.87
C VAL A 232 7.02 5.93 -15.56
N ALA A 233 6.01 5.06 -15.49
CA ALA A 233 6.04 3.73 -16.11
C ALA A 233 6.14 3.80 -17.63
N ASP A 234 5.40 4.70 -18.26
CA ASP A 234 5.45 4.91 -19.71
C ASP A 234 6.77 5.54 -20.19
N SER A 235 7.38 6.39 -19.38
CA SER A 235 8.57 7.15 -19.74
C SER A 235 9.88 6.48 -19.33
N THR A 236 9.85 5.34 -18.65
CA THR A 236 11.00 4.65 -18.09
C THR A 236 11.10 3.23 -18.66
N LYS A 237 12.33 2.79 -18.97
CA LYS A 237 12.55 1.44 -19.51
C LYS A 237 12.38 0.34 -18.46
N ILE A 238 12.90 0.56 -17.27
CA ILE A 238 12.91 -0.41 -16.17
C ILE A 238 12.49 0.26 -14.86
N ILE A 239 11.52 -0.32 -14.17
CA ILE A 239 11.21 0.05 -12.80
C ILE A 239 11.78 -1.01 -11.89
N VAL A 240 12.57 -0.60 -10.88
CA VAL A 240 13.10 -1.50 -9.87
C VAL A 240 12.35 -1.33 -8.56
N ASP A 241 12.12 -2.44 -7.86
CA ASP A 241 11.46 -2.44 -6.55
C ASP A 241 12.25 -3.21 -5.50
N ALA A 242 12.05 -2.82 -4.25
CA ALA A 242 12.58 -3.50 -3.08
C ALA A 242 11.49 -3.71 -2.04
N LEU A 243 11.32 -4.95 -1.62
CA LEU A 243 10.45 -5.30 -0.50
C LEU A 243 11.04 -4.81 0.82
N THR A 244 10.18 -4.48 1.76
CA THR A 244 10.59 -3.99 3.08
C THR A 244 10.72 -5.17 4.04
N LYS A 245 11.94 -5.49 4.47
CA LYS A 245 12.20 -6.59 5.42
C LYS A 245 11.48 -6.43 6.75
N ASN A 246 11.31 -5.19 7.21
CA ASN A 246 10.70 -4.89 8.50
C ASN A 246 9.19 -5.19 8.60
N GLN A 247 8.53 -5.53 7.50
CA GLN A 247 7.08 -5.83 7.50
C GLN A 247 6.78 -7.29 7.13
N ASN A 248 7.80 -8.16 7.04
CA ASN A 248 7.65 -9.52 6.54
C ASN A 248 6.91 -9.57 5.19
N ASP A 249 7.03 -8.50 4.39
CA ASP A 249 6.39 -8.43 3.09
C ASP A 249 7.09 -9.36 2.12
N LYS A 250 6.29 -10.20 1.50
CA LYS A 250 6.71 -11.06 0.38
C LYS A 250 6.20 -10.56 -0.96
N ILE A 251 5.37 -9.51 -0.94
CA ILE A 251 4.80 -8.81 -2.09
C ILE A 251 4.35 -7.42 -1.64
N ASN A 252 4.36 -6.44 -2.52
CA ASN A 252 3.83 -5.10 -2.24
C ASN A 252 2.92 -4.60 -3.38
N LEU A 253 2.29 -3.43 -3.18
CA LEU A 253 1.35 -2.87 -4.16
C LEU A 253 1.99 -2.61 -5.53
N LYS A 254 3.29 -2.27 -5.60
CA LYS A 254 3.97 -2.00 -6.88
C LYS A 254 4.03 -3.22 -7.79
N ASN A 255 4.02 -4.44 -7.22
CA ASN A 255 3.98 -5.66 -8.00
C ASN A 255 2.68 -5.80 -8.83
N LEU A 256 1.62 -5.07 -8.47
CA LEU A 256 0.40 -4.95 -9.27
C LEU A 256 0.29 -3.60 -9.98
N GLN A 257 0.66 -2.51 -9.31
CA GLN A 257 0.47 -1.15 -9.81
C GLN A 257 1.35 -0.85 -11.03
N VAL A 258 2.62 -1.27 -11.02
CA VAL A 258 3.54 -1.05 -12.14
C VAL A 258 3.10 -1.82 -13.37
N PRO A 259 2.81 -3.13 -13.30
CA PRO A 259 2.22 -3.86 -14.42
C PRO A 259 0.87 -3.30 -14.89
N ALA A 260 0.00 -2.85 -13.95
CA ALA A 260 -1.26 -2.21 -14.33
C ALA A 260 -1.05 -0.95 -15.18
N CYS A 261 0.02 -0.19 -14.93
CA CYS A 261 0.45 0.94 -15.76
C CYS A 261 1.15 0.54 -17.07
N GLY A 262 1.36 -0.75 -17.32
CA GLY A 262 2.12 -1.24 -18.48
C GLY A 262 3.64 -1.18 -18.32
N GLY A 263 4.15 -0.89 -17.13
CA GLY A 263 5.59 -0.77 -16.85
C GLY A 263 6.27 -2.13 -16.69
N PHE A 264 7.55 -2.19 -17.10
CA PHE A 264 8.41 -3.34 -16.85
C PHE A 264 9.02 -3.28 -15.45
N LEU A 265 8.83 -4.33 -14.65
CA LEU A 265 9.21 -4.37 -13.23
C LEU A 265 10.26 -5.45 -12.96
N ILE A 266 11.33 -5.06 -12.26
CA ILE A 266 12.29 -5.98 -11.62
C ILE A 266 12.11 -5.89 -10.11
N THR A 267 11.84 -7.00 -9.42
CA THR A 267 11.51 -7.05 -8.00
C THR A 267 12.21 -8.20 -7.27
N ASN A 268 12.15 -8.23 -5.93
CA ASN A 268 12.71 -9.37 -5.16
C ASN A 268 11.99 -10.68 -5.52
N ARG A 269 12.76 -11.77 -5.62
CA ARG A 269 12.19 -13.11 -5.80
C ARG A 269 11.59 -13.59 -4.48
N THR A 270 10.30 -13.95 -4.49
CA THR A 270 9.61 -14.55 -3.36
C THR A 270 8.65 -15.65 -3.87
N ASP A 271 8.33 -16.60 -2.99
CA ASP A 271 7.33 -17.62 -3.24
C ASP A 271 5.97 -17.04 -3.70
N ILE A 272 5.51 -15.97 -3.04
CA ILE A 272 4.22 -15.33 -3.37
C ILE A 272 4.25 -14.65 -4.74
N ILE A 273 5.37 -14.04 -5.12
CA ILE A 273 5.51 -13.42 -6.45
C ILE A 273 5.52 -14.51 -7.53
N LEU A 274 6.21 -15.63 -7.29
CA LEU A 274 6.24 -16.75 -8.22
C LEU A 274 4.94 -17.57 -8.28
N GLU A 275 4.10 -17.52 -7.24
CA GLU A 275 2.72 -18.04 -7.31
C GLU A 275 1.82 -17.15 -8.19
N LEU A 276 2.07 -15.84 -8.22
CA LEU A 276 1.25 -14.88 -8.94
C LEU A 276 1.68 -14.69 -10.40
N PHE A 277 2.98 -14.72 -10.67
CA PHE A 277 3.58 -14.44 -11.97
C PHE A 277 4.54 -15.54 -12.42
N GLU A 278 4.61 -15.80 -13.71
CA GLU A 278 5.64 -16.65 -14.32
C GLU A 278 6.92 -15.80 -14.52
N GLU A 279 8.03 -16.19 -13.84
CA GLU A 279 9.31 -15.48 -13.93
C GLU A 279 9.84 -15.50 -15.37
N ASP A 280 10.46 -14.40 -15.77
CA ASP A 280 11.02 -14.10 -17.10
C ASP A 280 9.99 -14.07 -18.24
N LYS A 281 8.69 -14.27 -17.92
CA LYS A 281 7.58 -14.09 -18.89
C LYS A 281 6.57 -13.03 -18.48
N GLU A 282 6.29 -12.90 -17.17
CA GLU A 282 5.32 -11.96 -16.62
C GLU A 282 5.94 -11.03 -15.57
N ILE A 283 7.10 -11.39 -15.02
CA ILE A 283 7.84 -10.62 -14.03
C ILE A 283 9.32 -10.98 -14.13
N VAL A 284 10.19 -10.06 -13.71
CA VAL A 284 11.63 -10.35 -13.53
C VAL A 284 11.98 -10.21 -12.07
N CYS A 285 12.64 -11.24 -11.51
CA CYS A 285 12.99 -11.28 -10.11
C CYS A 285 14.52 -11.25 -9.89
N TYR A 286 14.94 -10.86 -8.69
CA TYR A 286 16.33 -10.92 -8.23
C TYR A 286 16.43 -11.38 -6.77
N ASP A 287 17.52 -12.08 -6.43
CA ASP A 287 17.87 -12.50 -5.08
C ASP A 287 19.03 -11.69 -4.49
N SER A 288 19.95 -11.22 -5.33
CA SER A 288 21.10 -10.43 -4.91
C SER A 288 21.17 -9.09 -5.63
N TYR A 289 21.91 -8.15 -5.07
CA TYR A 289 22.11 -6.83 -5.69
C TYR A 289 22.96 -6.92 -6.96
N GLU A 290 23.87 -7.88 -7.04
CA GLU A 290 24.67 -8.20 -8.22
C GLU A 290 23.77 -8.70 -9.35
N GLU A 291 22.82 -9.59 -9.04
CA GLU A 291 21.81 -10.06 -10.00
C GLU A 291 20.92 -8.90 -10.47
N LEU A 292 20.48 -8.04 -9.56
CA LEU A 292 19.70 -6.85 -9.91
C LEU A 292 20.45 -6.00 -10.95
N ARG A 293 21.73 -5.70 -10.72
CA ARG A 293 22.54 -4.94 -11.66
C ARG A 293 22.65 -5.63 -13.01
N SER A 294 23.01 -6.90 -13.02
CA SER A 294 23.16 -7.68 -14.27
C SER A 294 21.86 -7.72 -15.07
N LYS A 295 20.72 -7.92 -14.40
CA LYS A 295 19.39 -7.90 -15.05
C LYS A 295 19.03 -6.51 -15.58
N CYS A 296 19.35 -5.43 -14.86
CA CYS A 296 19.16 -4.07 -15.37
C CYS A 296 19.99 -3.83 -16.64
N GLU A 297 21.28 -4.16 -16.63
CA GLU A 297 22.16 -4.01 -17.79
C GLU A 297 21.66 -4.84 -18.98
N TYR A 298 21.24 -6.09 -18.75
CA TYR A 298 20.70 -6.97 -19.78
C TYR A 298 19.43 -6.37 -20.42
N TYR A 299 18.44 -6.04 -19.62
CA TYR A 299 17.15 -5.56 -20.12
C TYR A 299 17.18 -4.14 -20.67
N LEU A 300 18.21 -3.34 -20.39
CA LEU A 300 18.43 -2.06 -21.08
C LEU A 300 18.75 -2.27 -22.57
N LEU A 301 19.38 -3.39 -22.94
CA LEU A 301 19.77 -3.75 -24.30
C LEU A 301 18.74 -4.62 -25.03
N HIS A 302 17.83 -5.31 -24.29
CA HIS A 302 16.87 -6.28 -24.84
C HIS A 302 15.44 -5.73 -24.80
N GLU A 303 15.17 -4.72 -25.64
CA GLU A 303 13.90 -3.98 -25.63
C GLU A 303 12.69 -4.84 -25.98
N GLU A 304 12.79 -5.72 -26.97
CA GLU A 304 11.68 -6.56 -27.42
C GLU A 304 11.24 -7.53 -26.32
N GLU A 305 12.20 -8.18 -25.67
CA GLU A 305 11.93 -9.09 -24.54
C GLU A 305 11.33 -8.35 -23.35
N ARG A 306 11.89 -7.19 -23.00
CA ARG A 306 11.37 -6.33 -21.94
C ARG A 306 9.92 -5.92 -22.20
N ARG A 307 9.59 -5.52 -23.44
CA ARG A 307 8.23 -5.15 -23.82
C ARG A 307 7.27 -6.34 -23.77
N ALA A 308 7.69 -7.51 -24.22
CA ALA A 308 6.87 -8.71 -24.16
C ALA A 308 6.50 -9.08 -22.71
N ILE A 309 7.48 -9.05 -21.81
CA ILE A 309 7.25 -9.30 -20.36
C ILE A 309 6.29 -8.25 -19.79
N ALA A 310 6.47 -6.95 -20.08
CA ALA A 310 5.59 -5.90 -19.57
C ALA A 310 4.14 -6.06 -20.06
N ILE A 311 3.93 -6.44 -21.32
CA ILE A 311 2.60 -6.71 -21.89
C ILE A 311 1.94 -7.91 -21.19
N ASN A 312 2.67 -8.99 -20.98
CA ASN A 312 2.16 -10.18 -20.32
C ASN A 312 1.80 -9.87 -18.85
N ALA A 313 2.68 -9.16 -18.13
CA ALA A 313 2.43 -8.71 -16.77
C ALA A 313 1.17 -7.83 -16.67
N HIS A 314 1.03 -6.87 -17.60
CA HIS A 314 -0.14 -6.00 -17.68
C HIS A 314 -1.42 -6.82 -17.85
N LYS A 315 -1.45 -7.70 -18.85
CA LYS A 315 -2.60 -8.57 -19.12
C LYS A 315 -2.95 -9.42 -17.90
N LYS A 316 -1.97 -10.07 -17.28
CA LYS A 316 -2.15 -10.89 -16.08
C LYS A 316 -2.82 -10.11 -14.94
N VAL A 317 -2.37 -8.89 -14.68
CA VAL A 317 -2.87 -8.07 -13.58
C VAL A 317 -4.26 -7.52 -13.87
N VAL A 318 -4.51 -7.07 -15.10
CA VAL A 318 -5.80 -6.46 -15.46
C VAL A 318 -6.90 -7.53 -15.58
N ASP A 319 -6.62 -8.66 -16.21
CA ASP A 319 -7.59 -9.76 -16.35
C ASP A 319 -7.87 -10.45 -15.00
N GLY A 320 -6.97 -10.33 -14.04
CA GLY A 320 -7.02 -11.02 -12.74
C GLY A 320 -7.97 -10.40 -11.70
N GLN A 321 -8.79 -9.40 -12.06
CA GLN A 321 -9.71 -8.73 -11.12
C GLN A 321 -9.01 -8.22 -9.85
N ASN A 322 -7.95 -7.42 -10.03
CA ASN A 322 -7.09 -6.98 -8.94
C ASN A 322 -7.29 -5.50 -8.53
N THR A 323 -8.43 -4.89 -8.88
CA THR A 323 -8.72 -3.50 -8.51
C THR A 323 -9.15 -3.36 -7.05
N ILE A 324 -9.08 -2.14 -6.52
CA ILE A 324 -9.66 -1.80 -5.22
C ILE A 324 -11.18 -2.06 -5.20
N LEU A 325 -11.88 -1.91 -6.32
CA LEU A 325 -13.30 -2.23 -6.47
C LEU A 325 -13.55 -3.73 -6.28
N ASP A 326 -12.69 -4.60 -6.84
CA ASP A 326 -12.82 -6.05 -6.66
C ASP A 326 -12.58 -6.46 -5.20
N ARG A 327 -11.70 -5.75 -4.49
CA ARG A 327 -11.50 -5.96 -3.05
C ARG A 327 -12.73 -5.52 -2.25
N ALA A 328 -13.36 -4.40 -2.62
CA ALA A 328 -14.60 -3.97 -2.01
C ALA A 328 -15.73 -5.00 -2.22
N LYS A 329 -15.91 -5.51 -3.44
CA LYS A 329 -16.85 -6.62 -3.74
C LYS A 329 -16.58 -7.83 -2.86
N LYS A 330 -15.34 -8.30 -2.82
CA LYS A 330 -14.96 -9.47 -2.01
C LYS A 330 -15.26 -9.28 -0.52
N ILE A 331 -15.04 -8.07 0.05
CA ILE A 331 -15.39 -7.77 1.44
C ILE A 331 -16.92 -7.92 1.63
N LEU A 332 -17.72 -7.33 0.72
CA LEU A 332 -19.18 -7.41 0.83
C LEU A 332 -19.68 -8.85 0.70
N ASP A 333 -19.13 -9.62 -0.25
CA ASP A 333 -19.48 -11.04 -0.44
C ASP A 333 -19.20 -11.84 0.82
N VAL A 334 -18.01 -11.69 1.43
CA VAL A 334 -17.66 -12.36 2.68
C VAL A 334 -18.57 -11.94 3.82
N VAL A 335 -18.84 -10.64 3.99
CA VAL A 335 -19.71 -10.12 5.05
C VAL A 335 -21.15 -10.63 4.89
N ASN A 336 -21.63 -10.83 3.70
CA ASN A 336 -22.97 -11.40 3.44
C ASN A 336 -23.09 -12.88 3.80
N THR A 337 -21.97 -13.58 4.04
CA THR A 337 -21.96 -14.99 4.51
C THR A 337 -21.96 -15.15 6.03
N PHE A 338 -21.98 -14.07 6.79
CA PHE A 338 -21.91 -14.10 8.28
C PHE A 338 -23.20 -14.49 8.95
#